data_a559c3c8bef45904dbb4c7d629e7841d
#
_entry.id   a559c3c8bef45904dbb4c7d629e7841d
#
_cell.length_a   1.000
_cell.length_b   1.000
_cell.length_c   1.000
_cell.angle_alpha   90.00
_cell.angle_beta   90.00
_cell.angle_gamma   90.00
#
_symmetry.space_group_name_H-M   'P 1'
#
loop_
_entity.id
_entity.type
_entity.pdbx_description
1 polymer ?
#
loop_
_entity_poly.entity_id
_entity_poly.type
_entity_poly.pdbx_seq_one_letter_code
_entity_poly.pdbx_strand_id
1 'polypeptide(L)'
;LLEDQINANNPIINTTSIDPFLLREERKFFDFNASILFNNQDSWVGITIKHLNKPNISLSENGNVPLDLFISAHSKFLIPIFDNYRNDFRGMSKPYFLTNFMIQGKVNRLDIGTQYIIDDQFSLGILVSTIPLKNVKEASTISSISAFASVKWMGFRFGYSYDMNTTKLFNTGGIHEFSVAYDFNINIRELDRYKCIPFF
;
A
#
# COMPACT_ATOMS: atom_id res chain seq x y z
N LEU A 1 20.55 -22.62 2.10
CA LEU A 1 21.08 -23.94 1.78
C LEU A 1 20.26 -24.47 0.61
N LEU A 2 20.93 -24.84 -0.48
CA LEU A 2 20.31 -25.38 -1.69
C LEU A 2 20.36 -26.92 -1.65
N GLU A 3 19.48 -27.59 -2.38
CA GLU A 3 19.39 -29.06 -2.38
C GLU A 3 20.70 -29.73 -2.73
N ASP A 4 21.48 -29.15 -3.67
CA ASP A 4 22.77 -29.66 -4.11
C ASP A 4 23.90 -29.52 -3.06
N GLN A 5 23.68 -28.68 -2.04
CA GLN A 5 24.61 -28.51 -0.92
C GLN A 5 24.39 -29.51 0.20
N ILE A 6 23.25 -30.25 0.18
CA ILE A 6 22.90 -31.24 1.19
C ILE A 6 23.12 -32.63 0.65
N ASN A 7 24.14 -33.32 1.17
CA ASN A 7 24.33 -34.74 0.84
C ASN A 7 23.62 -35.60 1.89
N ALA A 8 22.49 -36.23 1.50
CA ALA A 8 21.68 -37.04 2.39
C ALA A 8 22.41 -38.26 3.00
N ASN A 9 23.50 -38.70 2.35
CA ASN A 9 24.32 -39.85 2.79
C ASN A 9 25.52 -39.44 3.63
N ASN A 10 25.86 -38.18 3.68
CA ASN A 10 26.98 -37.66 4.44
C ASN A 10 26.65 -36.28 4.96
N PRO A 11 26.64 -36.03 6.30
CA PRO A 11 26.22 -34.76 6.88
C PRO A 11 27.19 -33.60 6.60
N ILE A 12 28.00 -33.68 5.57
CA ILE A 12 28.89 -32.62 5.13
C ILE A 12 28.13 -31.68 4.22
N ILE A 13 28.01 -30.42 4.64
CA ILE A 13 27.48 -29.34 3.80
C ILE A 13 28.57 -28.90 2.84
N ASN A 14 28.36 -29.09 1.54
CA ASN A 14 29.25 -28.53 0.53
C ASN A 14 29.10 -26.99 0.56
N THR A 15 30.21 -26.28 0.74
CA THR A 15 30.25 -24.83 0.75
C THR A 15 30.05 -24.22 -0.63
N THR A 16 30.29 -25.01 -1.69
CA THR A 16 30.16 -24.55 -3.08
C THR A 16 28.97 -25.26 -3.71
N SER A 17 27.99 -24.52 -4.16
CA SER A 17 26.88 -25.05 -4.96
C SER A 17 27.35 -25.22 -6.41
N ILE A 18 26.95 -26.34 -7.03
CA ILE A 18 27.11 -26.58 -8.47
C ILE A 18 25.87 -26.23 -9.28
N ASP A 19 24.87 -25.66 -8.63
CA ASP A 19 23.65 -25.20 -9.31
C ASP A 19 24.00 -24.10 -10.33
N PRO A 20 23.86 -24.37 -11.64
CA PRO A 20 24.13 -23.37 -12.68
C PRO A 20 23.25 -22.12 -12.54
N PHE A 21 22.18 -22.21 -11.74
CA PHE A 21 21.35 -21.07 -11.47
C PHE A 21 21.94 -20.05 -10.47
N LEU A 22 22.99 -20.39 -9.74
CA LEU A 22 23.70 -19.46 -8.85
C LEU A 22 24.76 -18.61 -9.58
N LEU A 23 25.21 -19.03 -10.74
CA LEU A 23 26.18 -18.31 -11.59
C LEU A 23 25.49 -17.21 -12.44
N ARG A 24 24.28 -16.79 -12.06
CA ARG A 24 23.48 -15.92 -12.90
C ARG A 24 23.99 -14.50 -12.88
N GLU A 25 24.08 -13.98 -14.09
CA GLU A 25 24.27 -12.57 -14.36
C GLU A 25 23.10 -11.75 -13.78
N GLU A 26 23.41 -10.57 -13.25
CA GLU A 26 22.40 -9.59 -12.87
C GLU A 26 21.50 -9.28 -14.06
N ARG A 27 20.20 -9.44 -13.91
CA ARG A 27 19.26 -9.03 -14.95
C ARG A 27 18.82 -7.60 -14.72
N LYS A 28 19.10 -6.74 -15.68
CA LYS A 28 18.67 -5.34 -15.67
C LYS A 28 17.52 -5.17 -16.66
N PHE A 29 16.48 -4.49 -16.23
CA PHE A 29 15.34 -4.14 -17.10
C PHE A 29 14.86 -2.74 -16.78
N PHE A 30 14.22 -2.10 -17.77
CA PHE A 30 13.50 -0.85 -17.57
C PHE A 30 12.06 -1.15 -17.20
N ASP A 31 11.52 -0.35 -16.29
CA ASP A 31 10.12 -0.42 -15.85
C ASP A 31 9.48 0.95 -15.90
N PHE A 32 8.37 1.07 -16.63
CA PHE A 32 7.64 2.32 -16.81
C PHE A 32 6.36 2.32 -15.99
N ASN A 33 6.21 3.37 -15.18
CA ASN A 33 5.06 3.59 -14.33
C ASN A 33 4.46 4.97 -14.63
N ALA A 34 3.13 5.07 -14.56
CA ALA A 34 2.41 6.32 -14.72
C ALA A 34 1.31 6.43 -13.65
N SER A 35 1.08 7.65 -13.19
CA SER A 35 -0.03 7.94 -12.28
C SER A 35 -0.62 9.30 -12.57
N ILE A 36 -1.93 9.42 -12.29
CA ILE A 36 -2.66 10.67 -12.36
C ILE A 36 -3.45 10.83 -11.07
N LEU A 37 -3.49 12.03 -10.54
CA LEU A 37 -4.19 12.36 -9.32
C LEU A 37 -5.00 13.65 -9.53
N PHE A 38 -6.30 13.55 -9.22
CA PHE A 38 -7.21 14.68 -9.17
C PHE A 38 -7.55 14.97 -7.73
N ASN A 39 -7.41 16.21 -7.31
CA ASN A 39 -7.70 16.61 -5.94
C ASN A 39 -8.43 17.95 -5.87
N ASN A 40 -9.20 18.10 -4.82
CA ASN A 40 -9.71 19.36 -4.32
C ASN A 40 -9.27 19.53 -2.85
N GLN A 41 -9.84 20.52 -2.13
CA GLN A 41 -9.45 20.81 -0.74
C GLN A 41 -9.71 19.66 0.22
N ASP A 42 -10.76 18.85 -0.01
CA ASP A 42 -11.25 17.85 0.95
C ASP A 42 -11.27 16.43 0.39
N SER A 43 -11.05 16.24 -0.90
CA SER A 43 -11.17 14.93 -1.54
C SER A 43 -10.16 14.75 -2.66
N TRP A 44 -9.79 13.50 -2.93
CA TRP A 44 -8.93 13.18 -4.05
C TRP A 44 -9.24 11.79 -4.64
N VAL A 45 -8.91 11.63 -5.91
CA VAL A 45 -8.99 10.36 -6.64
C VAL A 45 -7.71 10.20 -7.44
N GLY A 46 -7.09 9.04 -7.37
CA GLY A 46 -5.88 8.72 -8.11
C GLY A 46 -5.97 7.38 -8.81
N ILE A 47 -5.27 7.29 -9.94
CA ILE A 47 -5.07 6.05 -10.68
C ILE A 47 -3.57 5.90 -10.92
N THR A 48 -3.05 4.71 -10.65
CA THR A 48 -1.65 4.35 -10.89
C THR A 48 -1.60 3.09 -11.73
N ILE A 49 -0.75 3.11 -12.76
CA ILE A 49 -0.46 1.94 -13.58
C ILE A 49 1.04 1.72 -13.54
N LYS A 50 1.46 0.50 -13.15
CA LYS A 50 2.88 0.09 -13.14
C LYS A 50 3.11 -1.03 -14.14
N HIS A 51 4.38 -1.19 -14.51
CA HIS A 51 4.83 -2.24 -15.44
C HIS A 51 4.21 -2.11 -16.84
N LEU A 52 4.07 -0.85 -17.34
CA LEU A 52 3.45 -0.54 -18.64
C LEU A 52 4.10 -1.30 -19.80
N ASN A 53 5.40 -1.51 -19.74
CA ASN A 53 6.19 -2.24 -20.74
C ASN A 53 6.28 -3.74 -20.46
N LYS A 54 5.63 -4.26 -19.40
CA LYS A 54 5.64 -5.68 -19.02
C LYS A 54 7.04 -6.29 -19.09
N PRO A 55 8.03 -5.78 -18.33
CA PRO A 55 9.40 -6.23 -18.45
C PRO A 55 9.50 -7.74 -18.18
N ASN A 56 10.39 -8.41 -18.92
CA ASN A 56 10.67 -9.83 -18.67
C ASN A 56 11.59 -9.97 -17.44
N ILE A 57 11.06 -10.54 -16.35
CA ILE A 57 11.78 -10.77 -15.09
C ILE A 57 12.37 -12.18 -14.97
N SER A 58 12.33 -12.99 -16.04
CA SER A 58 12.91 -14.33 -16.03
C SER A 58 14.40 -14.28 -15.68
N LEU A 59 14.81 -15.10 -14.76
CA LEU A 59 16.22 -15.30 -14.43
C LEU A 59 16.92 -16.29 -15.41
N SER A 60 16.19 -17.00 -16.23
CA SER A 60 16.74 -17.85 -17.28
C SER A 60 16.97 -17.06 -18.56
N GLU A 61 18.10 -17.25 -19.26
CA GLU A 61 18.41 -16.55 -20.51
C GLU A 61 17.31 -16.75 -21.57
N ASN A 62 16.78 -17.95 -21.68
CA ASN A 62 15.72 -18.31 -22.62
C ASN A 62 14.31 -18.21 -22.01
N GLY A 63 14.20 -17.80 -20.76
CA GLY A 63 12.92 -17.67 -20.06
C GLY A 63 12.17 -16.40 -20.45
N ASN A 64 10.86 -16.51 -20.59
CA ASN A 64 9.97 -15.38 -20.80
C ASN A 64 8.92 -15.36 -19.69
N VAL A 65 9.12 -14.49 -18.68
CA VAL A 65 8.21 -14.26 -17.57
C VAL A 65 7.89 -12.77 -17.54
N PRO A 66 6.91 -12.31 -18.35
CA PRO A 66 6.53 -10.90 -18.36
C PRO A 66 5.87 -10.54 -17.04
N LEU A 67 6.26 -9.40 -16.46
CA LEU A 67 5.63 -8.85 -15.29
C LEU A 67 4.25 -8.30 -15.64
N ASP A 68 3.22 -8.76 -14.94
CA ASP A 68 1.85 -8.32 -15.17
C ASP A 68 1.67 -6.84 -14.82
N LEU A 69 0.79 -6.18 -15.59
CA LEU A 69 0.36 -4.81 -15.29
C LEU A 69 -0.23 -4.75 -13.88
N PHE A 70 0.25 -3.79 -13.10
CA PHE A 70 -0.36 -3.40 -11.83
C PHE A 70 -1.21 -2.15 -12.05
N ILE A 71 -2.48 -2.22 -11.70
CA ILE A 71 -3.42 -1.10 -11.76
C ILE A 71 -3.95 -0.87 -10.35
N SER A 72 -3.88 0.38 -9.89
CA SER A 72 -4.48 0.80 -8.62
C SER A 72 -5.33 2.03 -8.85
N ALA A 73 -6.57 2.00 -8.30
CA ALA A 73 -7.45 3.15 -8.21
C ALA A 73 -7.73 3.42 -6.73
N HIS A 74 -7.41 4.63 -6.27
CA HIS A 74 -7.52 4.98 -4.86
C HIS A 74 -8.21 6.33 -4.68
N SER A 75 -8.93 6.48 -3.59
CA SER A 75 -9.68 7.70 -3.33
C SER A 75 -9.89 7.98 -1.85
N LYS A 76 -10.09 9.25 -1.55
CA LYS A 76 -10.49 9.76 -0.24
C LYS A 76 -11.56 10.84 -0.45
N PHE A 77 -12.72 10.66 0.19
CA PHE A 77 -13.83 11.60 0.11
C PHE A 77 -14.25 12.06 1.49
N LEU A 78 -14.44 13.37 1.64
CA LEU A 78 -15.08 13.93 2.82
C LEU A 78 -16.54 13.47 2.87
N ILE A 79 -17.01 13.01 4.03
CA ILE A 79 -18.40 12.63 4.25
C ILE A 79 -19.16 13.87 4.72
N PRO A 80 -20.07 14.44 3.90
CA PRO A 80 -20.70 15.73 4.20
C PRO A 80 -21.77 15.69 5.30
N ILE A 81 -22.14 14.50 5.79
CA ILE A 81 -23.26 14.29 6.73
C ILE A 81 -23.06 15.03 8.06
N PHE A 82 -21.84 15.35 8.41
CA PHE A 82 -21.48 16.01 9.68
C PHE A 82 -21.24 17.53 9.55
N ASP A 83 -21.46 18.12 8.37
CA ASP A 83 -21.22 19.55 8.17
C ASP A 83 -22.17 20.45 8.96
N ASN A 84 -23.35 19.94 9.32
CA ASN A 84 -24.35 20.66 10.13
C ASN A 84 -24.00 20.75 11.63
N TYR A 85 -23.07 19.94 12.15
CA TYR A 85 -22.59 19.99 13.53
C TYR A 85 -21.40 20.93 13.73
N ARG A 86 -21.04 21.68 12.72
CA ARG A 86 -19.85 22.53 12.63
C ARG A 86 -19.85 23.71 13.61
N ASN A 87 -21.00 24.06 14.18
CA ASN A 87 -21.14 25.29 14.98
C ASN A 87 -20.98 25.10 16.51
N ASP A 88 -21.05 23.89 17.06
CA ASP A 88 -21.10 23.70 18.51
C ASP A 88 -19.87 23.02 19.13
N PHE A 89 -19.05 22.33 18.37
CA PHE A 89 -17.80 21.76 18.86
C PHE A 89 -16.60 22.52 18.32
N ARG A 90 -15.84 23.16 19.21
CA ARG A 90 -14.57 23.88 18.94
C ARG A 90 -13.44 22.96 18.46
N GLY A 91 -13.71 21.94 17.69
CA GLY A 91 -12.74 21.09 17.06
C GLY A 91 -13.25 20.75 15.67
N MET A 92 -12.52 21.14 14.60
CA MET A 92 -12.87 20.76 13.22
C MET A 92 -12.58 19.28 13.02
N SER A 93 -13.56 18.44 13.29
CA SER A 93 -13.47 17.01 13.02
C SER A 93 -14.06 16.68 11.65
N LYS A 94 -13.26 15.99 10.82
CA LYS A 94 -13.60 15.65 9.44
C LYS A 94 -13.59 14.14 9.25
N PRO A 95 -14.76 13.53 8.99
CA PRO A 95 -14.83 12.12 8.60
C PRO A 95 -14.57 11.95 7.10
N TYR A 96 -13.78 10.96 6.74
CA TYR A 96 -13.46 10.61 5.37
C TYR A 96 -13.80 9.15 5.07
N PHE A 97 -14.23 8.90 3.86
CA PHE A 97 -14.33 7.58 3.27
C PHE A 97 -13.10 7.30 2.41
N LEU A 98 -12.50 6.13 2.59
CA LEU A 98 -11.30 5.68 1.90
C LEU A 98 -11.61 4.47 1.05
N THR A 99 -11.11 4.45 -0.18
CA THR A 99 -11.10 3.24 -1.00
C THR A 99 -9.78 3.09 -1.73
N ASN A 100 -9.37 1.84 -1.93
CA ASN A 100 -8.24 1.50 -2.77
C ASN A 100 -8.49 0.14 -3.42
N PHE A 101 -8.54 0.13 -4.75
CA PHE A 101 -8.67 -1.10 -5.53
C PHE A 101 -7.36 -1.35 -6.28
N MET A 102 -6.85 -2.55 -6.18
CA MET A 102 -5.61 -2.98 -6.82
C MET A 102 -5.84 -4.29 -7.57
N ILE A 103 -5.21 -4.39 -8.75
CA ILE A 103 -5.19 -5.62 -9.55
C ILE A 103 -3.81 -5.79 -10.19
N GLN A 104 -3.27 -7.01 -10.12
CA GLN A 104 -2.08 -7.42 -10.85
C GLN A 104 -2.23 -8.87 -11.29
N GLY A 105 -2.31 -9.09 -12.60
CA GLY A 105 -2.57 -10.41 -13.15
C GLY A 105 -3.89 -11.00 -12.62
N LYS A 106 -3.78 -12.10 -11.88
CA LYS A 106 -4.92 -12.80 -11.27
C LYS A 106 -5.19 -12.39 -9.81
N VAL A 107 -4.33 -11.53 -9.25
CA VAL A 107 -4.45 -11.06 -7.87
C VAL A 107 -5.16 -9.72 -7.87
N ASN A 108 -6.16 -9.57 -7.00
CA ASN A 108 -6.87 -8.31 -6.80
C ASN A 108 -7.13 -8.11 -5.30
N ARG A 109 -7.24 -6.84 -4.92
CA ARG A 109 -7.53 -6.43 -3.55
C ARG A 109 -8.38 -5.17 -3.57
N LEU A 110 -9.37 -5.13 -2.70
CA LEU A 110 -10.18 -3.96 -2.44
C LEU A 110 -10.08 -3.62 -0.97
N ASP A 111 -9.60 -2.42 -0.67
CA ASP A 111 -9.56 -1.86 0.67
C ASP A 111 -10.66 -0.80 0.77
N ILE A 112 -11.47 -0.89 1.81
CA ILE A 112 -12.53 0.09 2.12
C ILE A 112 -12.39 0.46 3.59
N GLY A 113 -12.51 1.75 3.88
CA GLY A 113 -12.42 2.19 5.25
C GLY A 113 -12.85 3.61 5.49
N THR A 114 -12.62 4.04 6.72
CA THR A 114 -12.94 5.39 7.19
C THR A 114 -11.76 5.96 7.96
N GLN A 115 -11.60 7.27 7.84
CA GLN A 115 -10.64 8.05 8.59
C GLN A 115 -11.35 9.24 9.24
N TYR A 116 -11.00 9.53 10.47
CA TYR A 116 -11.49 10.67 11.21
C TYR A 116 -10.32 11.58 11.55
N ILE A 117 -10.35 12.83 11.10
CA ILE A 117 -9.32 13.83 11.39
C ILE A 117 -9.89 14.84 12.39
N ILE A 118 -9.14 15.08 13.47
CA ILE A 118 -9.52 15.98 14.58
C ILE A 118 -8.50 17.12 14.62
N ASP A 119 -8.97 18.36 14.54
CA ASP A 119 -8.19 19.61 14.62
C ASP A 119 -7.00 19.67 13.64
N ASP A 120 -7.08 18.96 12.50
CA ASP A 120 -5.98 18.78 11.55
C ASP A 120 -4.66 18.28 12.18
N GLN A 121 -4.71 17.81 13.43
CA GLN A 121 -3.55 17.30 14.17
C GLN A 121 -3.59 15.80 14.39
N PHE A 122 -4.75 15.25 14.72
CA PHE A 122 -4.91 13.82 15.01
C PHE A 122 -5.71 13.15 13.93
N SER A 123 -5.35 11.95 13.55
CA SER A 123 -6.20 11.11 12.72
C SER A 123 -6.26 9.68 13.23
N LEU A 124 -7.44 9.09 13.10
CA LEU A 124 -7.73 7.70 13.42
C LEU A 124 -8.48 7.07 12.26
N GLY A 125 -8.25 5.83 11.97
CA GLY A 125 -8.98 5.16 10.90
C GLY A 125 -8.91 3.64 10.97
N ILE A 126 -9.81 3.04 10.19
CA ILE A 126 -9.92 1.59 10.03
C ILE A 126 -10.09 1.29 8.55
N LEU A 127 -9.38 0.26 8.06
CA LEU A 127 -9.50 -0.29 6.72
C LEU A 127 -9.85 -1.77 6.80
N VAL A 128 -10.73 -2.21 5.91
CA VAL A 128 -11.05 -3.63 5.69
C VAL A 128 -10.60 -3.99 4.28
N SER A 129 -9.75 -5.00 4.18
CA SER A 129 -9.23 -5.51 2.93
C SER A 129 -9.96 -6.77 2.50
N THR A 130 -10.37 -6.81 1.24
CA THR A 130 -11.09 -7.95 0.65
C THR A 130 -10.46 -8.37 -0.67
N ILE A 131 -10.75 -9.58 -1.11
CA ILE A 131 -10.34 -10.11 -2.42
C ILE A 131 -11.62 -10.39 -3.23
N PRO A 132 -12.13 -9.40 -4.01
CA PRO A 132 -13.46 -9.47 -4.60
C PRO A 132 -13.62 -10.49 -5.74
N LEU A 133 -12.53 -10.84 -6.45
CA LEU A 133 -12.59 -11.72 -7.62
C LEU A 133 -12.07 -13.15 -7.34
N LYS A 134 -12.26 -13.66 -6.13
CA LYS A 134 -11.79 -14.98 -5.76
C LYS A 134 -12.83 -16.06 -6.07
N ASN A 135 -12.52 -16.98 -6.97
CA ASN A 135 -13.39 -18.09 -7.37
C ASN A 135 -13.36 -19.31 -6.42
N VAL A 136 -12.93 -19.14 -5.18
CA VAL A 136 -12.77 -20.27 -4.23
C VAL A 136 -13.87 -20.24 -3.18
N LYS A 137 -14.70 -21.29 -3.15
CA LYS A 137 -15.88 -21.41 -2.28
C LYS A 137 -15.61 -21.40 -0.76
N GLU A 138 -14.36 -21.57 -0.33
CA GLU A 138 -13.99 -21.68 1.09
C GLU A 138 -13.12 -20.56 1.62
N ALA A 139 -12.82 -19.53 0.84
CA ALA A 139 -11.94 -18.47 1.28
C ALA A 139 -12.73 -17.32 1.90
N SER A 140 -12.29 -16.87 3.07
CA SER A 140 -12.82 -15.65 3.67
C SER A 140 -12.74 -14.49 2.66
N THR A 141 -13.84 -13.79 2.47
CA THR A 141 -13.90 -12.60 1.61
C THR A 141 -13.03 -11.48 2.20
N ILE A 142 -12.98 -11.37 3.52
CA ILE A 142 -12.14 -10.41 4.24
C ILE A 142 -10.76 -11.02 4.46
N SER A 143 -9.72 -10.36 3.96
CA SER A 143 -8.33 -10.80 4.09
C SER A 143 -7.63 -10.22 5.30
N SER A 144 -7.87 -8.95 5.61
CA SER A 144 -7.32 -8.28 6.80
C SER A 144 -8.18 -7.11 7.26
N ILE A 145 -7.95 -6.71 8.50
CA ILE A 145 -8.49 -5.49 9.10
C ILE A 145 -7.31 -4.70 9.64
N SER A 146 -7.18 -3.46 9.22
CA SER A 146 -6.11 -2.55 9.63
C SER A 146 -6.68 -1.39 10.42
N ALA A 147 -6.08 -1.08 11.56
CA ALA A 147 -6.35 0.13 12.32
C ALA A 147 -5.12 1.05 12.24
N PHE A 148 -5.33 2.35 12.05
CA PHE A 148 -4.24 3.30 12.00
C PHE A 148 -4.54 4.58 12.76
N ALA A 149 -3.47 5.21 13.25
CA ALA A 149 -3.51 6.48 13.95
C ALA A 149 -2.34 7.35 13.51
N SER A 150 -2.52 8.67 13.48
CA SER A 150 -1.41 9.58 13.26
C SER A 150 -1.55 10.86 14.07
N VAL A 151 -0.42 11.52 14.33
CA VAL A 151 -0.34 12.82 14.97
C VAL A 151 0.57 13.75 14.18
N LYS A 152 0.13 14.99 13.98
CA LYS A 152 0.93 16.04 13.36
C LYS A 152 1.44 16.98 14.45
N TRP A 153 2.76 17.19 14.48
CA TRP A 153 3.42 18.04 15.45
C TRP A 153 4.63 18.77 14.83
N MET A 154 4.64 20.08 14.89
CA MET A 154 5.75 20.94 14.39
C MET A 154 6.21 20.60 12.96
N GLY A 155 5.29 20.31 12.04
CA GLY A 155 5.61 19.93 10.66
C GLY A 155 5.93 18.45 10.47
N PHE A 156 6.16 17.71 11.54
CA PHE A 156 6.26 16.25 11.49
C PHE A 156 4.88 15.60 11.57
N ARG A 157 4.73 14.48 10.87
CA ARG A 157 3.60 13.57 11.01
C ARG A 157 4.13 12.20 11.38
N PHE A 158 3.70 11.71 12.52
CA PHE A 158 3.99 10.37 13.00
C PHE A 158 2.75 9.50 12.80
N GLY A 159 2.92 8.35 12.19
CA GLY A 159 1.84 7.41 11.97
C GLY A 159 2.19 6.04 12.54
N TYR A 160 1.15 5.33 12.95
CA TYR A 160 1.22 3.95 13.37
C TYR A 160 0.04 3.21 12.77
N SER A 161 0.27 2.02 12.24
CA SER A 161 -0.78 1.11 11.81
C SER A 161 -0.53 -0.30 12.33
N TYR A 162 -1.62 -1.00 12.54
CA TYR A 162 -1.65 -2.41 12.87
C TYR A 162 -2.57 -3.14 11.91
N ASP A 163 -2.03 -4.10 11.17
CA ASP A 163 -2.76 -4.91 10.20
C ASP A 163 -2.91 -6.33 10.73
N MET A 164 -4.15 -6.74 10.96
CA MET A 164 -4.52 -8.05 11.49
C MET A 164 -5.08 -8.93 10.36
N ASN A 165 -4.38 -10.02 10.05
CA ASN A 165 -4.85 -11.01 9.11
C ASN A 165 -6.06 -11.76 9.66
N THR A 166 -7.14 -11.87 8.87
CA THR A 166 -8.35 -12.63 9.22
C THR A 166 -8.38 -14.02 8.59
N THR A 167 -7.40 -14.34 7.75
CA THR A 167 -7.27 -15.64 7.08
C THR A 167 -6.58 -16.67 7.99
N LYS A 168 -6.42 -17.92 7.50
CA LYS A 168 -5.71 -18.99 8.23
C LYS A 168 -4.25 -18.63 8.62
N LEU A 169 -3.70 -17.54 8.09
CA LEU A 169 -2.42 -16.94 8.48
C LEU A 169 -2.50 -16.11 9.78
N PHE A 170 -3.61 -16.17 10.52
CA PHE A 170 -3.84 -15.46 11.78
C PHE A 170 -2.73 -15.68 12.82
N ASN A 171 -2.02 -16.80 12.75
CA ASN A 171 -0.89 -17.11 13.67
C ASN A 171 0.36 -16.22 13.47
N THR A 172 0.37 -15.31 12.50
CA THR A 172 1.53 -14.42 12.25
C THR A 172 1.58 -13.20 13.18
N GLY A 173 0.60 -13.02 14.08
CA GLY A 173 0.60 -11.92 15.06
C GLY A 173 0.33 -10.53 14.48
N GLY A 174 -0.02 -10.44 13.19
CA GLY A 174 -0.26 -9.16 12.51
C GLY A 174 1.03 -8.42 12.13
N ILE A 175 0.87 -7.24 11.50
CA ILE A 175 1.96 -6.38 11.05
C ILE A 175 1.82 -5.02 11.73
N HIS A 176 2.91 -4.57 12.35
CA HIS A 176 3.02 -3.23 12.93
C HIS A 176 3.86 -2.36 12.00
N GLU A 177 3.36 -1.18 11.67
CA GLU A 177 4.06 -0.24 10.81
C GLU A 177 4.13 1.13 11.48
N PHE A 178 5.31 1.75 11.44
CA PHE A 178 5.55 3.12 11.89
C PHE A 178 5.97 3.97 10.70
N SER A 179 5.39 5.15 10.58
CA SER A 179 5.71 6.10 9.53
C SER A 179 6.06 7.47 10.11
N VAL A 180 6.99 8.16 9.46
CA VAL A 180 7.35 9.54 9.78
C VAL A 180 7.40 10.33 8.48
N ALA A 181 6.69 11.44 8.43
CA ALA A 181 6.74 12.39 7.33
C ALA A 181 7.03 13.79 7.86
N TYR A 182 7.64 14.62 7.04
CA TYR A 182 7.91 16.02 7.36
C TYR A 182 7.40 16.93 6.25
N ASP A 183 6.53 17.88 6.61
CA ASP A 183 5.97 18.87 5.70
C ASP A 183 6.90 20.09 5.65
N PHE A 184 7.62 20.26 4.53
CA PHE A 184 8.43 21.44 4.30
C PHE A 184 7.51 22.62 3.89
N ASN A 185 7.39 23.63 4.75
CA ASN A 185 6.74 24.89 4.39
C ASN A 185 7.69 25.70 3.50
N ILE A 186 7.64 25.49 2.21
CA ILE A 186 8.21 26.41 1.25
C ILE A 186 7.23 27.59 1.16
N ASN A 187 7.57 28.73 1.75
CA ASN A 187 6.85 29.99 1.59
C ASN A 187 6.97 30.50 0.14
N ILE A 188 6.29 29.87 -0.78
CA ILE A 188 6.08 30.39 -2.14
C ILE A 188 4.89 31.33 -2.06
N ARG A 189 5.15 32.62 -1.92
CA ARG A 189 4.16 33.71 -1.76
C ARG A 189 3.12 33.85 -2.89
N GLU A 190 3.16 33.03 -3.95
CA GLU A 190 2.31 33.24 -5.13
C GLU A 190 1.60 31.99 -5.71
N LEU A 191 1.68 30.81 -5.08
CA LEU A 191 1.03 29.61 -5.60
C LEU A 191 -0.06 29.07 -4.68
N ASP A 192 -0.91 29.94 -4.15
CA ASP A 192 -2.08 29.58 -3.34
C ASP A 192 -3.16 28.76 -4.09
N ARG A 193 -2.97 28.49 -5.39
CA ARG A 193 -3.93 27.76 -6.22
C ARG A 193 -3.70 26.25 -6.29
N TYR A 194 -2.52 25.76 -5.87
CA TYR A 194 -2.17 24.34 -5.99
C TYR A 194 -1.60 23.83 -4.66
N LYS A 195 -2.48 23.67 -3.68
CA LYS A 195 -2.08 22.97 -2.44
C LYS A 195 -1.82 21.51 -2.76
N CYS A 196 -0.57 21.08 -2.67
CA CYS A 196 -0.27 19.65 -2.67
C CYS A 196 -1.05 18.98 -1.55
N ILE A 197 -1.66 17.85 -1.85
CA ILE A 197 -2.40 17.08 -0.86
C ILE A 197 -1.41 16.65 0.21
N PRO A 198 -1.68 16.87 1.51
CA PRO A 198 -0.94 16.17 2.52
C PRO A 198 -1.21 14.66 2.31
N PHE A 199 -0.18 13.92 1.95
CA PHE A 199 -0.24 12.47 1.90
C PHE A 199 -0.62 11.97 3.30
N PHE A 200 -1.82 11.35 3.40
CA PHE A 200 -2.47 10.72 4.57
C PHE A 200 -3.03 11.63 5.63
#